data_084ba5117a30cf886cd46f9e7b68cb89
#
_entry.id   084ba5117a30cf886cd46f9e7b68cb89
#
_cell.length_a   1.000
_cell.length_b   1.000
_cell.length_c   1.000
_cell.angle_alpha   90.00
_cell.angle_beta   90.00
_cell.angle_gamma   90.00
#
_symmetry.space_group_name_H-M   'P 1'
#
loop_
_entity.id
_entity.type
_entity.pdbx_description
1 polymer ?
#
loop_
_entity_poly.entity_id
_entity_poly.type
_entity_poly.pdbx_seq_one_letter_code
_entity_poly.pdbx_strand_id
1 'polypeptide(L)'
;LELAQEVAKRLGLEFVPQPIAWDAKDMELNSGTIDCIWNGFTMNGREDDYTWSTPYMDNSQVFVVTADSGIENFADLAGKIVEVQADSSAEAALKDNEELTGTFGTLQTTPDYNTAFMDLEMGAVDAIAMDVIVAGYQIEQRDDGDKYVVLEETLASEEYGIGFKKGNEELRDQVQTTLEDMAADGTLAEISDKWFGRDVTTIGK
;
A
#
# COMPACT_ATOMS: atom_id res chain seq x y z
N LEU A 1 5.40 10.24 -2.72
CA LEU A 1 6.47 11.16 -2.28
C LEU A 1 6.13 12.62 -2.56
N GLU A 2 5.73 12.99 -3.78
CA GLU A 2 5.50 14.38 -4.18
C GLU A 2 4.45 15.08 -3.31
N LEU A 3 3.38 14.40 -2.94
CA LEU A 3 2.36 14.92 -2.03
C LEU A 3 2.96 15.30 -0.66
N ALA A 4 3.78 14.44 -0.08
CA ALA A 4 4.45 14.69 1.20
C ALA A 4 5.48 15.84 1.10
N GLN A 5 6.18 15.95 -0.03
CA GLN A 5 7.09 17.07 -0.29
C GLN A 5 6.37 18.41 -0.32
N GLU A 6 5.23 18.49 -1.02
CA GLU A 6 4.46 19.73 -1.10
C GLU A 6 3.87 20.13 0.26
N VAL A 7 3.38 19.15 1.05
CA VAL A 7 2.91 19.39 2.42
C VAL A 7 4.05 19.94 3.29
N ALA A 8 5.20 19.27 3.31
CA ALA A 8 6.36 19.72 4.10
C ALA A 8 6.80 21.14 3.70
N LYS A 9 6.86 21.43 2.40
CA LYS A 9 7.16 22.77 1.86
C LYS A 9 6.19 23.84 2.35
N ARG A 10 4.88 23.58 2.32
CA ARG A 10 3.85 24.51 2.80
C ARG A 10 3.94 24.75 4.29
N LEU A 11 4.32 23.74 5.06
CA LEU A 11 4.54 23.85 6.50
C LEU A 11 5.90 24.45 6.87
N GLY A 12 6.80 24.67 5.89
CA GLY A 12 8.17 25.14 6.15
C GLY A 12 9.05 24.11 6.86
N LEU A 13 8.72 22.81 6.69
CA LEU A 13 9.45 21.68 7.25
C LEU A 13 10.43 21.10 6.22
N GLU A 14 11.51 20.51 6.71
CA GLU A 14 12.40 19.70 5.87
C GLU A 14 11.75 18.36 5.54
N PHE A 15 11.71 18.00 4.25
CA PHE A 15 11.24 16.70 3.80
C PHE A 15 12.41 15.72 3.72
N VAL A 16 12.36 14.65 4.52
CA VAL A 16 13.36 13.59 4.53
C VAL A 16 12.68 12.25 4.28
N PRO A 17 12.79 11.68 3.05
CA PRO A 17 12.28 10.34 2.80
C PRO A 17 13.19 9.30 3.46
N GLN A 18 12.69 8.63 4.50
CA GLN A 18 13.41 7.62 5.27
C GLN A 18 12.90 6.23 4.91
N PRO A 19 13.65 5.42 4.15
CA PRO A 19 13.32 4.01 3.94
C PRO A 19 13.45 3.23 5.25
N ILE A 20 12.48 2.37 5.51
CA ILE A 20 12.46 1.48 6.68
C ILE A 20 12.12 0.05 6.25
N ALA A 21 12.52 -0.94 7.06
CA ALA A 21 11.97 -2.28 6.98
C ALA A 21 10.51 -2.25 7.47
N TRP A 22 9.60 -2.89 6.73
CA TRP A 22 8.16 -2.73 7.01
C TRP A 22 7.75 -3.26 8.38
N ASP A 23 8.33 -4.37 8.81
CA ASP A 23 8.13 -4.97 10.13
C ASP A 23 8.69 -4.12 11.29
N ALA A 24 9.56 -3.14 11.00
CA ALA A 24 10.10 -2.20 11.98
C ALA A 24 9.32 -0.88 12.11
N LYS A 25 8.25 -0.67 11.31
CA LYS A 25 7.52 0.61 11.22
C LYS A 25 7.11 1.19 12.58
N ASP A 26 6.60 0.34 13.47
CA ASP A 26 6.13 0.77 14.79
C ASP A 26 7.28 1.20 15.69
N MET A 27 8.38 0.48 15.65
CA MET A 27 9.58 0.83 16.41
C MET A 27 10.17 2.16 15.93
N GLU A 28 10.29 2.35 14.61
CA GLU A 28 10.83 3.57 14.00
C GLU A 28 9.96 4.79 14.31
N LEU A 29 8.63 4.64 14.22
CA LEU A 29 7.68 5.70 14.56
C LEU A 29 7.69 6.02 16.08
N ASN A 30 7.70 5.00 16.92
CA ASN A 30 7.65 5.19 18.38
C ASN A 30 8.94 5.75 18.94
N SER A 31 10.10 5.42 18.36
CA SER A 31 11.41 5.99 18.74
C SER A 31 11.61 7.43 18.25
N GLY A 32 10.81 7.88 17.27
CA GLY A 32 10.95 9.18 16.66
C GLY A 32 12.05 9.23 15.58
N THR A 33 12.47 8.08 15.06
CA THR A 33 13.34 7.99 13.88
C THR A 33 12.61 8.52 12.63
N ILE A 34 11.29 8.29 12.56
CA ILE A 34 10.38 8.88 11.58
C ILE A 34 9.26 9.63 12.30
N ASP A 35 8.73 10.66 11.66
CA ASP A 35 7.64 11.49 12.20
C ASP A 35 6.26 10.96 11.84
N CYS A 36 6.15 10.30 10.70
CA CYS A 36 4.92 9.66 10.21
C CYS A 36 5.23 8.53 9.22
N ILE A 37 4.25 7.66 9.00
CA ILE A 37 4.24 6.64 7.95
C ILE A 37 3.35 7.16 6.82
N TRP A 38 3.93 7.41 5.64
CA TRP A 38 3.24 7.95 4.48
C TRP A 38 3.70 7.29 3.19
N ASN A 39 3.24 6.07 2.97
CA ASN A 39 3.68 5.26 1.83
C ASN A 39 2.55 4.47 1.14
N GLY A 40 1.28 4.85 1.34
CA GLY A 40 0.14 4.00 1.05
C GLY A 40 -0.16 3.10 2.25
N PHE A 41 -0.37 3.71 3.41
CA PHE A 41 -0.56 3.00 4.66
C PHE A 41 -2.04 2.75 4.93
N THR A 42 -2.44 1.49 4.90
CA THR A 42 -3.83 1.05 5.14
C THR A 42 -4.23 1.32 6.58
N MET A 43 -5.34 2.01 6.74
CA MET A 43 -5.93 2.34 8.04
C MET A 43 -6.74 1.18 8.63
N ASN A 44 -7.43 0.43 7.77
CA ASN A 44 -8.34 -0.65 8.18
C ASN A 44 -7.64 -1.69 9.05
N GLY A 45 -8.26 -1.98 10.20
CA GLY A 45 -7.73 -2.90 11.20
C GLY A 45 -6.60 -2.33 12.09
N ARG A 46 -6.25 -1.05 11.92
CA ARG A 46 -5.19 -0.35 12.68
C ARG A 46 -5.67 0.98 13.26
N GLU A 47 -6.98 1.23 13.29
CA GLU A 47 -7.57 2.51 13.65
C GLU A 47 -7.16 2.95 15.06
N ASP A 48 -7.00 2.00 15.97
CA ASP A 48 -6.66 2.24 17.38
C ASP A 48 -5.15 2.34 17.65
N ASP A 49 -4.29 1.97 16.69
CA ASP A 49 -2.84 1.85 16.93
C ASP A 49 -2.09 3.16 16.70
N TYR A 50 -2.65 4.04 15.86
CA TYR A 50 -2.02 5.28 15.43
C TYR A 50 -2.94 6.50 15.65
N THR A 51 -2.37 7.68 15.52
CA THR A 51 -3.12 8.90 15.24
C THR A 51 -3.15 9.08 13.73
N TRP A 52 -4.34 9.06 13.11
CA TRP A 52 -4.51 9.04 11.67
C TRP A 52 -4.91 10.39 11.09
N SER A 53 -4.48 10.68 9.86
CA SER A 53 -5.18 11.63 9.00
C SER A 53 -6.57 11.10 8.64
N THR A 54 -7.42 11.92 7.99
CA THR A 54 -8.52 11.36 7.21
C THR A 54 -7.97 10.55 6.04
N PRO A 55 -8.71 9.56 5.51
CA PRO A 55 -8.30 8.84 4.31
C PRO A 55 -8.05 9.82 3.15
N TYR A 56 -6.96 9.60 2.41
CA TYR A 56 -6.63 10.43 1.26
C TYR A 56 -6.75 9.71 -0.08
N MET A 57 -6.88 8.38 -0.06
CA MET A 57 -7.04 7.56 -1.27
C MET A 57 -7.63 6.18 -0.91
N ASP A 58 -8.48 5.65 -1.79
CA ASP A 58 -8.95 4.27 -1.71
C ASP A 58 -7.86 3.30 -2.19
N ASN A 59 -7.87 2.08 -1.66
CA ASN A 59 -7.01 0.97 -2.03
C ASN A 59 -7.77 -0.36 -2.04
N SER A 60 -7.15 -1.38 -2.63
CA SER A 60 -7.62 -2.76 -2.58
C SER A 60 -6.45 -3.72 -2.47
N GLN A 61 -6.66 -4.84 -1.78
CA GLN A 61 -5.75 -5.98 -1.83
C GLN A 61 -6.15 -6.90 -2.99
N VAL A 62 -5.16 -7.26 -3.80
CA VAL A 62 -5.34 -8.05 -5.02
C VAL A 62 -4.27 -9.14 -5.12
N PHE A 63 -4.38 -10.02 -6.12
CA PHE A 63 -3.30 -10.93 -6.48
C PHE A 63 -2.65 -10.52 -7.80
N VAL A 64 -1.33 -10.62 -7.84
CA VAL A 64 -0.51 -10.51 -9.05
C VAL A 64 0.00 -11.89 -9.41
N VAL A 65 -0.12 -12.25 -10.68
CA VAL A 65 0.31 -13.52 -11.24
C VAL A 65 1.06 -13.28 -12.55
N THR A 66 1.76 -14.30 -13.08
CA THR A 66 2.29 -14.19 -14.43
C THR A 66 1.19 -14.41 -15.48
N ALA A 67 1.28 -13.70 -16.61
CA ALA A 67 0.26 -13.73 -17.67
C ALA A 67 0.08 -15.13 -18.30
N ASP A 68 1.08 -15.98 -18.22
CA ASP A 68 1.09 -17.35 -18.75
C ASP A 68 0.78 -18.41 -17.68
N SER A 69 0.48 -18.00 -16.43
CA SER A 69 0.17 -18.92 -15.31
C SER A 69 -1.10 -19.73 -15.49
N GLY A 70 -2.06 -19.20 -16.27
CA GLY A 70 -3.41 -19.76 -16.38
C GLY A 70 -4.27 -19.53 -15.13
N ILE A 71 -3.84 -18.67 -14.19
CA ILE A 71 -4.61 -18.25 -13.02
C ILE A 71 -5.40 -17.01 -13.42
N GLU A 72 -6.73 -17.08 -13.39
CA GLU A 72 -7.63 -16.00 -13.81
C GLU A 72 -8.51 -15.49 -12.66
N ASN A 73 -8.69 -16.30 -11.61
CA ASN A 73 -9.57 -16.01 -10.48
C ASN A 73 -9.08 -16.70 -9.18
N PHE A 74 -9.73 -16.41 -8.05
CA PHE A 74 -9.34 -16.97 -6.75
C PHE A 74 -9.42 -18.50 -6.67
N ALA A 75 -10.33 -19.12 -7.40
CA ALA A 75 -10.45 -20.58 -7.39
C ALA A 75 -9.22 -21.27 -8.01
N ASP A 76 -8.54 -20.61 -8.95
CA ASP A 76 -7.32 -21.13 -9.59
C ASP A 76 -6.10 -21.09 -8.67
N LEU A 77 -6.19 -20.37 -7.54
CA LEU A 77 -5.15 -20.33 -6.50
C LEU A 77 -5.10 -21.62 -5.66
N ALA A 78 -6.06 -22.53 -5.82
CA ALA A 78 -6.09 -23.80 -5.11
C ALA A 78 -4.83 -24.64 -5.42
N GLY A 79 -4.13 -25.05 -4.37
CA GLY A 79 -2.88 -25.81 -4.46
C GLY A 79 -1.66 -25.00 -4.90
N LYS A 80 -1.79 -23.68 -5.10
CA LYS A 80 -0.72 -22.78 -5.53
C LYS A 80 0.12 -22.28 -4.35
N ILE A 81 1.32 -21.81 -4.65
CA ILE A 81 2.21 -21.15 -3.69
C ILE A 81 1.93 -19.64 -3.77
N VAL A 82 1.39 -19.10 -2.70
CA VAL A 82 1.07 -17.67 -2.58
C VAL A 82 2.07 -16.99 -1.65
N GLU A 83 2.56 -15.84 -2.04
CA GLU A 83 3.47 -15.03 -1.25
C GLU A 83 2.83 -13.69 -0.88
N VAL A 84 3.18 -13.19 0.31
CA VAL A 84 2.69 -11.92 0.83
C VAL A 84 3.77 -11.24 1.65
N GLN A 85 3.80 -9.91 1.67
CA GLN A 85 4.72 -9.19 2.54
C GLN A 85 4.32 -9.39 4.01
N ALA A 86 5.30 -9.71 4.85
CA ALA A 86 5.10 -9.87 6.29
C ALA A 86 4.55 -8.57 6.91
N ASP A 87 3.59 -8.70 7.83
CA ASP A 87 2.96 -7.61 8.59
C ASP A 87 2.27 -6.55 7.70
N SER A 88 1.87 -6.96 6.48
CA SER A 88 1.08 -6.14 5.55
C SER A 88 -0.43 -6.29 5.77
N SER A 89 -1.21 -5.40 5.16
CA SER A 89 -2.69 -5.50 5.13
C SER A 89 -3.13 -6.71 4.31
N ALA A 90 -2.40 -7.05 3.24
CA ALA A 90 -2.65 -8.26 2.47
C ALA A 90 -2.52 -9.52 3.33
N GLU A 91 -1.49 -9.60 4.19
CA GLU A 91 -1.33 -10.73 5.11
C GLU A 91 -2.48 -10.81 6.11
N ALA A 92 -2.92 -9.66 6.65
CA ALA A 92 -4.08 -9.59 7.54
C ALA A 92 -5.36 -10.06 6.83
N ALA A 93 -5.65 -9.54 5.63
CA ALA A 93 -6.81 -9.93 4.83
C ALA A 93 -6.82 -11.43 4.49
N LEU A 94 -5.64 -12.01 4.21
CA LEU A 94 -5.50 -13.46 4.01
C LEU A 94 -5.76 -14.25 5.28
N LYS A 95 -5.29 -13.78 6.43
CA LYS A 95 -5.58 -14.44 7.73
C LYS A 95 -7.07 -14.41 8.08
N ASP A 96 -7.76 -13.33 7.72
CA ASP A 96 -9.20 -13.20 7.94
C ASP A 96 -10.05 -14.02 6.96
N ASN A 97 -9.47 -14.44 5.84
CA ASN A 97 -10.11 -15.27 4.82
C ASN A 97 -9.57 -16.72 4.83
N GLU A 98 -9.83 -17.44 5.92
CA GLU A 98 -9.38 -18.83 6.10
C GLU A 98 -9.93 -19.78 5.04
N GLU A 99 -11.11 -19.50 4.48
CA GLU A 99 -11.72 -20.30 3.42
C GLU A 99 -10.86 -20.29 2.15
N LEU A 100 -10.42 -19.11 1.74
CA LEU A 100 -9.55 -18.94 0.58
C LEU A 100 -8.14 -19.49 0.86
N THR A 101 -7.51 -19.06 1.96
CA THR A 101 -6.13 -19.47 2.30
C THR A 101 -5.98 -20.95 2.54
N GLY A 102 -7.03 -21.60 3.05
CA GLY A 102 -7.08 -23.06 3.22
C GLY A 102 -7.05 -23.84 1.90
N THR A 103 -7.29 -23.20 0.77
CA THR A 103 -7.17 -23.82 -0.56
C THR A 103 -5.75 -23.78 -1.11
N PHE A 104 -4.88 -22.89 -0.63
CA PHE A 104 -3.52 -22.73 -1.12
C PHE A 104 -2.67 -23.98 -0.82
N GLY A 105 -1.72 -24.27 -1.69
CA GLY A 105 -0.70 -25.29 -1.42
C GLY A 105 0.26 -24.82 -0.32
N THR A 106 0.65 -23.54 -0.39
CA THR A 106 1.49 -22.88 0.62
C THR A 106 1.19 -21.38 0.63
N LEU A 107 1.13 -20.79 1.83
CA LEU A 107 1.20 -19.35 2.03
C LEU A 107 2.53 -19.03 2.72
N GLN A 108 3.36 -18.21 2.09
CA GLN A 108 4.66 -17.79 2.63
C GLN A 108 4.76 -16.28 2.71
N THR A 109 5.65 -15.80 3.58
CA THR A 109 5.90 -14.37 3.76
C THR A 109 7.27 -13.97 3.23
N THR A 110 7.35 -12.74 2.72
CA THR A 110 8.58 -12.09 2.24
C THR A 110 8.78 -10.75 2.96
N PRO A 111 10.01 -10.23 3.06
CA PRO A 111 10.24 -8.93 3.68
C PRO A 111 9.77 -7.75 2.82
N ASP A 112 9.78 -7.88 1.50
CA ASP A 112 9.45 -6.80 0.56
C ASP A 112 8.95 -7.31 -0.80
N TYR A 113 8.25 -6.44 -1.53
CA TYR A 113 7.66 -6.78 -2.81
C TYR A 113 8.68 -6.94 -3.95
N ASN A 114 9.89 -6.37 -3.86
CA ASN A 114 10.91 -6.61 -4.89
C ASN A 114 11.34 -8.08 -4.85
N THR A 115 11.52 -8.63 -3.64
CA THR A 115 11.81 -10.05 -3.43
C THR A 115 10.64 -10.90 -3.95
N ALA A 116 9.39 -10.55 -3.61
CA ALA A 116 8.20 -11.27 -4.08
C ALA A 116 8.12 -11.35 -5.63
N PHE A 117 8.36 -10.22 -6.31
CA PHE A 117 8.37 -10.22 -7.78
C PHE A 117 9.51 -11.05 -8.38
N MET A 118 10.68 -11.10 -7.73
CA MET A 118 11.77 -11.99 -8.15
C MET A 118 11.38 -13.46 -8.01
N ASP A 119 10.73 -13.80 -6.90
CA ASP A 119 10.26 -15.17 -6.64
C ASP A 119 9.16 -15.58 -7.63
N LEU A 120 8.25 -14.66 -7.98
CA LEU A 120 7.23 -14.88 -8.99
C LEU A 120 7.85 -15.07 -10.39
N GLU A 121 8.82 -14.24 -10.77
CA GLU A 121 9.53 -14.32 -12.05
C GLU A 121 10.30 -15.64 -12.21
N MET A 122 10.92 -16.12 -11.12
CA MET A 122 11.66 -17.38 -11.12
C MET A 122 10.75 -18.61 -11.01
N GLY A 123 9.43 -18.43 -10.81
CA GLY A 123 8.49 -19.50 -10.59
C GLY A 123 8.63 -20.20 -9.23
N ALA A 124 9.24 -19.53 -8.26
CA ALA A 124 9.31 -20.01 -6.88
C ALA A 124 7.96 -19.86 -6.17
N VAL A 125 7.15 -18.89 -6.60
CA VAL A 125 5.76 -18.69 -6.18
C VAL A 125 4.85 -18.56 -7.41
N ASP A 126 3.56 -18.81 -7.24
CA ASP A 126 2.56 -18.71 -8.31
C ASP A 126 1.80 -17.38 -8.30
N ALA A 127 1.68 -16.75 -7.13
CA ALA A 127 0.96 -15.49 -6.96
C ALA A 127 1.51 -14.66 -5.79
N ILE A 128 1.35 -13.34 -5.89
CA ILE A 128 1.67 -12.37 -4.83
C ILE A 128 0.38 -11.69 -4.40
N ALA A 129 0.07 -11.67 -3.09
CA ALA A 129 -1.00 -10.85 -2.54
C ALA A 129 -0.42 -9.48 -2.13
N MET A 130 -1.03 -8.38 -2.63
CA MET A 130 -0.51 -7.03 -2.43
C MET A 130 -1.52 -5.93 -2.74
N ASP A 131 -1.16 -4.70 -2.41
CA ASP A 131 -1.92 -3.50 -2.75
C ASP A 131 -1.98 -3.27 -4.26
N VAL A 132 -3.17 -2.98 -4.79
CA VAL A 132 -3.36 -2.73 -6.23
C VAL A 132 -2.55 -1.53 -6.73
N ILE A 133 -2.40 -0.49 -5.92
CA ILE A 133 -1.63 0.71 -6.26
C ILE A 133 -0.13 0.38 -6.34
N VAL A 134 0.37 -0.40 -5.38
CA VAL A 134 1.77 -0.85 -5.37
C VAL A 134 2.02 -1.84 -6.52
N ALA A 135 1.08 -2.74 -6.79
CA ALA A 135 1.15 -3.66 -7.92
C ALA A 135 1.29 -2.91 -9.26
N GLY A 136 0.41 -1.93 -9.50
CA GLY A 136 0.46 -1.10 -10.70
C GLY A 136 1.81 -0.41 -10.87
N TYR A 137 2.31 0.23 -9.81
CA TYR A 137 3.62 0.88 -9.83
C TYR A 137 4.76 -0.10 -10.11
N GLN A 138 4.80 -1.25 -9.41
CA GLN A 138 5.83 -2.25 -9.58
C GLN A 138 5.86 -2.83 -11.00
N ILE A 139 4.69 -3.06 -11.59
CA ILE A 139 4.54 -3.55 -12.95
C ILE A 139 5.00 -2.50 -13.97
N GLU A 140 4.57 -1.24 -13.80
CA GLU A 140 4.92 -0.13 -14.70
C GLU A 140 6.43 0.19 -14.71
N GLN A 141 7.13 0.00 -13.59
CA GLN A 141 8.58 0.24 -13.51
C GLN A 141 9.44 -0.89 -14.11
N ARG A 142 8.82 -1.99 -14.55
CA ARG A 142 9.53 -3.14 -15.13
C ARG A 142 9.52 -3.06 -16.65
N ASP A 143 10.67 -3.35 -17.28
CA ASP A 143 10.78 -3.42 -18.75
C ASP A 143 9.89 -4.54 -19.34
N ASP A 144 9.54 -5.53 -18.54
CA ASP A 144 8.74 -6.71 -18.88
C ASP A 144 7.41 -6.77 -18.10
N GLY A 145 6.86 -5.60 -17.75
CA GLY A 145 5.62 -5.48 -16.99
C GLY A 145 4.42 -6.22 -17.60
N ASP A 146 4.39 -6.40 -18.91
CA ASP A 146 3.38 -7.16 -19.65
C ASP A 146 3.36 -8.68 -19.33
N LYS A 147 4.38 -9.19 -18.64
CA LYS A 147 4.41 -10.56 -18.12
C LYS A 147 3.53 -10.76 -16.89
N TYR A 148 3.07 -9.68 -16.25
CA TYR A 148 2.31 -9.73 -15.00
C TYR A 148 0.87 -9.29 -15.22
N VAL A 149 -0.04 -9.93 -14.49
CA VAL A 149 -1.47 -9.61 -14.50
C VAL A 149 -1.95 -9.45 -13.06
N VAL A 150 -2.72 -8.39 -12.85
CA VAL A 150 -3.48 -8.19 -11.60
C VAL A 150 -4.83 -8.85 -11.80
N LEU A 151 -5.22 -9.76 -10.91
CA LEU A 151 -6.54 -10.40 -10.95
C LEU A 151 -7.64 -9.36 -10.70
N GLU A 152 -8.78 -9.52 -11.38
CA GLU A 152 -9.92 -8.60 -11.23
C GLU A 152 -10.61 -8.73 -9.87
N GLU A 153 -10.58 -9.92 -9.27
CA GLU A 153 -11.16 -10.16 -7.96
C GLU A 153 -10.36 -9.46 -6.87
N THR A 154 -11.08 -8.81 -5.95
CA THR A 154 -10.52 -8.03 -4.85
C THR A 154 -10.59 -8.82 -3.55
N LEU A 155 -9.45 -9.04 -2.90
CA LEU A 155 -9.36 -9.71 -1.60
C LEU A 155 -9.94 -8.85 -0.47
N ALA A 156 -9.63 -7.54 -0.46
CA ALA A 156 -10.15 -6.57 0.49
C ALA A 156 -10.19 -5.17 -0.13
N SER A 157 -11.18 -4.36 0.27
CA SER A 157 -11.23 -2.92 -0.02
C SER A 157 -10.80 -2.14 1.21
N GLU A 158 -9.99 -1.13 1.03
CA GLU A 158 -9.26 -0.43 2.09
C GLU A 158 -9.15 1.07 1.80
N GLU A 159 -8.71 1.81 2.81
CA GLU A 159 -8.41 3.23 2.73
C GLU A 159 -6.98 3.52 3.19
N TYR A 160 -6.27 4.35 2.43
CA TYR A 160 -4.96 4.85 2.81
C TYR A 160 -5.06 6.12 3.63
N GLY A 161 -4.37 6.13 4.76
CA GLY A 161 -4.15 7.29 5.61
C GLY A 161 -2.67 7.54 5.88
N ILE A 162 -2.40 8.64 6.56
CA ILE A 162 -1.08 8.95 7.10
C ILE A 162 -1.08 8.56 8.57
N GLY A 163 -0.21 7.63 8.97
CA GLY A 163 -0.09 7.18 10.34
C GLY A 163 0.93 7.99 11.12
N PHE A 164 0.51 8.62 12.20
CA PHE A 164 1.37 9.32 13.17
C PHE A 164 1.46 8.51 14.46
N LYS A 165 2.52 8.74 15.22
CA LYS A 165 2.63 8.17 16.56
C LYS A 165 1.35 8.47 17.37
N LYS A 166 0.84 7.46 18.07
CA LYS A 166 -0.36 7.60 18.90
C LYS A 166 -0.25 8.79 19.86
N GLY A 167 -1.21 9.72 19.78
CA GLY A 167 -1.25 10.95 20.56
C GLY A 167 -0.51 12.15 19.91
N ASN A 168 0.13 12.01 18.77
CA ASN A 168 0.73 13.13 18.02
C ASN A 168 -0.31 13.84 17.14
N GLU A 169 -1.28 14.47 17.79
CA GLU A 169 -2.37 15.18 17.13
C GLU A 169 -1.91 16.50 16.51
N GLU A 170 -0.90 17.16 17.10
CA GLU A 170 -0.42 18.46 16.62
C GLU A 170 0.14 18.37 15.19
N LEU A 171 1.04 17.43 14.92
CA LEU A 171 1.58 17.24 13.57
C LEU A 171 0.52 16.73 12.61
N ARG A 172 -0.34 15.77 13.07
CA ARG A 172 -1.46 15.28 12.28
C ARG A 172 -2.36 16.42 11.82
N ASP A 173 -2.76 17.32 12.70
CA ASP A 173 -3.66 18.42 12.39
C ASP A 173 -3.04 19.42 11.43
N GLN A 174 -1.75 19.70 11.56
CA GLN A 174 -1.01 20.54 10.62
C GLN A 174 -0.98 19.93 9.21
N VAL A 175 -0.67 18.63 9.12
CA VAL A 175 -0.65 17.90 7.84
C VAL A 175 -2.06 17.82 7.25
N GLN A 176 -3.06 17.49 8.06
CA GLN A 176 -4.45 17.38 7.64
C GLN A 176 -4.98 18.70 7.06
N THR A 177 -4.80 19.80 7.78
CA THR A 177 -5.22 21.14 7.31
C THR A 177 -4.52 21.50 5.99
N THR A 178 -3.23 21.19 5.86
CA THR A 178 -2.50 21.45 4.62
C THR A 178 -3.03 20.63 3.45
N LEU A 179 -3.41 19.37 3.67
CA LEU A 179 -4.04 18.53 2.64
C LEU A 179 -5.41 19.07 2.21
N GLU A 180 -6.20 19.57 3.16
CA GLU A 180 -7.49 20.21 2.88
C GLU A 180 -7.32 21.50 2.07
N ASP A 181 -6.31 22.33 2.40
CA ASP A 181 -5.96 23.51 1.62
C ASP A 181 -5.52 23.12 0.19
N MET A 182 -4.75 22.04 0.04
CA MET A 182 -4.33 21.53 -1.27
C MET A 182 -5.49 20.94 -2.09
N ALA A 183 -6.47 20.37 -1.42
CA ALA A 183 -7.72 19.95 -2.08
C ALA A 183 -8.51 21.15 -2.57
N ALA A 184 -8.61 22.20 -1.76
CA ALA A 184 -9.36 23.41 -2.08
C ALA A 184 -8.72 24.24 -3.21
N ASP A 185 -7.39 24.27 -3.30
CA ASP A 185 -6.67 25.04 -4.34
C ASP A 185 -6.36 24.23 -5.62
N GLY A 186 -6.69 22.93 -5.63
CA GLY A 186 -6.53 22.04 -6.77
C GLY A 186 -5.19 21.33 -6.86
N THR A 187 -4.21 21.65 -6.03
CA THR A 187 -2.86 21.04 -6.06
C THR A 187 -2.91 19.54 -5.80
N LEU A 188 -3.83 19.09 -4.94
CA LEU A 188 -3.99 17.66 -4.64
C LEU A 188 -4.44 16.88 -5.89
N ALA A 189 -5.41 17.41 -6.63
CA ALA A 189 -5.89 16.83 -7.88
C ALA A 189 -4.79 16.85 -8.97
N GLU A 190 -4.03 17.94 -9.10
CA GLU A 190 -2.92 18.05 -10.06
C GLU A 190 -1.84 16.99 -9.82
N ILE A 191 -1.45 16.77 -8.55
CA ILE A 191 -0.47 15.73 -8.19
C ILE A 191 -1.06 14.34 -8.50
N SER A 192 -2.32 14.11 -8.19
CA SER A 192 -3.00 12.84 -8.49
C SER A 192 -3.06 12.57 -10.00
N ASP A 193 -3.50 13.56 -10.79
CA ASP A 193 -3.56 13.44 -12.26
C ASP A 193 -2.20 13.13 -12.87
N LYS A 194 -1.14 13.73 -12.36
CA LYS A 194 0.23 13.50 -12.83
C LYS A 194 0.66 12.04 -12.70
N TRP A 195 0.28 11.37 -11.61
CA TRP A 195 0.74 10.02 -11.29
C TRP A 195 -0.25 8.92 -11.69
N PHE A 196 -1.53 9.22 -11.73
CA PHE A 196 -2.60 8.23 -11.97
C PHE A 196 -3.45 8.54 -13.21
N GLY A 197 -3.18 9.65 -13.91
CA GLY A 197 -3.98 10.08 -15.07
C GLY A 197 -5.39 10.53 -14.71
N ARG A 198 -5.71 10.64 -13.43
CA ARG A 198 -6.99 11.10 -12.89
C ARG A 198 -6.86 11.47 -11.41
N ASP A 199 -7.80 12.22 -10.89
CA ASP A 199 -7.89 12.47 -9.45
C ASP A 199 -8.51 11.26 -8.71
N VAL A 200 -7.66 10.52 -7.97
CA VAL A 200 -8.02 9.37 -7.13
C VAL A 200 -8.09 9.72 -5.64
N THR A 201 -7.91 10.98 -5.28
CA THR A 201 -7.91 11.42 -3.88
C THR A 201 -9.32 11.47 -3.30
N THR A 202 -9.44 11.32 -1.98
CA THR A 202 -10.73 11.32 -1.26
C THR A 202 -10.92 12.56 -0.38
N ILE A 203 -9.87 13.37 -0.15
CA ILE A 203 -9.97 14.57 0.68
C ILE A 203 -10.78 15.65 -0.02
N GLY A 204 -11.78 16.19 0.69
CA GLY A 204 -12.65 17.27 0.19
C GLY A 204 -13.78 16.78 -0.74
N LYS A 205 -14.01 15.48 -0.81
CA LYS A 205 -15.11 14.88 -1.61
C LYS A 205 -16.19 14.29 -0.74
#